data_565acd326bf9d26c913d0b9d46449523
#
_entry.id   565acd326bf9d26c913d0b9d46449523
#
_cell.length_a   1.000
_cell.length_b   1.000
_cell.length_c   1.000
_cell.angle_alpha   90.00
_cell.angle_beta   90.00
_cell.angle_gamma   90.00
#
_symmetry.space_group_name_H-M   'P 1'
#
loop_
_entity.id
_entity.type
_entity.pdbx_description
1 polymer ?
#
loop_
_entity_poly.entity_id
_entity_poly.type
_entity_poly.pdbx_seq_one_letter_code
_entity_poly.pdbx_strand_id
1 'polypeptide(L)'
;MERYVVTPHEGIGSLKLGMSPEEILAAVQNDVADLKIFSKRGIQISQTRERDANFQTLRYMEDIYFSMVRYQNGKAIEISVDRELRDEVKVSLYDLDVFHTPAEDVIRFMKQIGPCIHDEPDEQLSTEYEFPALGIRFWRERAFHEKLLLDRAYVEAMQLVLEEEKRYLYFDIVTVRP
;
A
#
# COMPACT_ATOMS: atom_id res chain seq x y z
N MET A 1 -6.85 15.70 9.59
CA MET A 1 -6.62 14.89 8.39
C MET A 1 -7.73 13.87 8.30
N GLU A 2 -8.41 13.79 7.17
CA GLU A 2 -9.46 12.79 6.93
C GLU A 2 -8.86 11.38 7.02
N ARG A 3 -9.71 10.38 7.35
CA ARG A 3 -9.26 8.99 7.49
C ARG A 3 -9.70 8.17 6.28
N TYR A 4 -8.77 7.43 5.70
CA TYR A 4 -9.02 6.45 4.65
C TYR A 4 -8.76 5.06 5.21
N VAL A 5 -9.83 4.32 5.48
CA VAL A 5 -9.79 3.13 6.33
C VAL A 5 -9.53 1.87 5.52
N VAL A 6 -8.49 1.13 5.91
CA VAL A 6 -8.22 -0.23 5.42
C VAL A 6 -9.02 -1.22 6.26
N THR A 7 -9.91 -1.99 5.62
CA THR A 7 -10.74 -3.01 6.27
C THR A 7 -10.34 -4.39 5.77
N PRO A 8 -9.77 -5.26 6.63
CA PRO A 8 -9.38 -6.62 6.28
C PRO A 8 -10.49 -7.39 5.55
N HIS A 9 -10.13 -8.10 4.47
CA HIS A 9 -11.02 -8.89 3.61
C HIS A 9 -12.16 -8.11 2.92
N GLU A 10 -12.27 -6.80 3.12
CA GLU A 10 -13.35 -6.00 2.54
C GLU A 10 -12.85 -5.02 1.48
N GLY A 11 -11.89 -4.16 1.85
CA GLY A 11 -11.43 -3.10 0.95
C GLY A 11 -10.75 -1.92 1.64
N ILE A 12 -10.66 -0.79 0.94
CA ILE A 12 -10.04 0.45 1.41
C ILE A 12 -10.97 1.61 1.10
N GLY A 13 -11.38 2.38 2.10
CA GLY A 13 -12.37 3.43 1.94
C GLY A 13 -13.68 2.89 1.38
N SER A 14 -14.17 3.49 0.30
CA SER A 14 -15.37 3.00 -0.39
C SER A 14 -15.08 1.91 -1.44
N LEU A 15 -13.79 1.64 -1.76
CA LEU A 15 -13.38 0.59 -2.68
C LEU A 15 -13.55 -0.77 -2.01
N LYS A 16 -14.34 -1.68 -2.62
CA LYS A 16 -14.61 -3.01 -2.04
C LYS A 16 -14.22 -4.13 -2.98
N LEU A 17 -13.73 -5.23 -2.40
CA LEU A 17 -13.51 -6.48 -3.14
C LEU A 17 -14.83 -6.94 -3.79
N GLY A 18 -14.75 -7.50 -4.97
CA GLY A 18 -15.92 -7.94 -5.75
C GLY A 18 -16.59 -6.87 -6.60
N MET A 19 -16.23 -5.58 -6.46
CA MET A 19 -16.71 -4.51 -7.33
C MET A 19 -16.20 -4.67 -8.78
N SER A 20 -16.99 -4.20 -9.75
CA SER A 20 -16.57 -4.06 -11.15
C SER A 20 -15.67 -2.83 -11.34
N PRO A 21 -14.96 -2.70 -12.50
CA PRO A 21 -14.19 -1.50 -12.79
C PRO A 21 -15.00 -0.20 -12.77
N GLU A 22 -16.26 -0.25 -13.22
CA GLU A 22 -17.16 0.90 -13.22
C GLU A 22 -17.57 1.30 -11.80
N GLU A 23 -17.87 0.32 -10.95
CA GLU A 23 -18.20 0.53 -9.55
C GLU A 23 -17.00 1.11 -8.78
N ILE A 24 -15.78 0.59 -9.04
CA ILE A 24 -14.53 1.13 -8.46
C ILE A 24 -14.30 2.55 -8.94
N LEU A 25 -14.46 2.87 -10.22
CA LEU A 25 -14.28 4.24 -10.72
C LEU A 25 -15.24 5.22 -10.01
N ALA A 26 -16.50 4.85 -9.87
CA ALA A 26 -17.48 5.68 -9.15
C ALA A 26 -17.09 5.86 -7.68
N ALA A 27 -16.63 4.80 -7.02
CA ALA A 27 -16.15 4.85 -5.64
C ALA A 27 -14.90 5.75 -5.51
N VAL A 28 -13.91 5.64 -6.41
CA VAL A 28 -12.72 6.52 -6.43
C VAL A 28 -13.14 7.98 -6.60
N GLN A 29 -14.09 8.29 -7.49
CA GLN A 29 -14.59 9.65 -7.70
C GLN A 29 -15.21 10.22 -6.42
N ASN A 30 -15.98 9.42 -5.71
CA ASN A 30 -16.60 9.82 -4.45
C ASN A 30 -15.54 10.02 -3.35
N ASP A 31 -14.59 9.07 -3.20
CA ASP A 31 -13.54 9.17 -2.19
C ASP A 31 -12.65 10.41 -2.43
N VAL A 32 -12.26 10.69 -3.67
CA VAL A 32 -11.47 11.88 -4.04
C VAL A 32 -12.22 13.17 -3.65
N ALA A 33 -13.53 13.22 -3.89
CA ALA A 33 -14.36 14.36 -3.55
C ALA A 33 -14.50 14.52 -2.02
N ASP A 34 -14.79 13.44 -1.30
CA ASP A 34 -14.99 13.43 0.14
C ASP A 34 -13.70 13.76 0.91
N LEU A 35 -12.59 13.22 0.45
CA LEU A 35 -11.24 13.46 1.02
C LEU A 35 -10.66 14.83 0.60
N LYS A 36 -11.36 15.56 -0.29
CA LYS A 36 -10.94 16.87 -0.83
C LYS A 36 -9.58 16.83 -1.53
N ILE A 37 -9.24 15.70 -2.14
CA ILE A 37 -8.08 15.55 -3.01
C ILE A 37 -8.47 16.19 -4.35
N PHE A 38 -8.04 17.43 -4.57
CA PHE A 38 -8.43 18.18 -5.75
C PHE A 38 -7.36 18.07 -6.83
N SER A 39 -7.77 17.61 -8.02
CA SER A 39 -6.99 17.73 -9.23
C SER A 39 -7.72 18.57 -10.28
N LYS A 40 -6.89 19.22 -11.12
CA LYS A 40 -7.38 19.97 -12.28
C LYS A 40 -7.67 19.07 -13.48
N ARG A 41 -7.22 17.83 -13.45
CA ARG A 41 -7.22 16.90 -14.60
C ARG A 41 -8.27 15.82 -14.52
N GLY A 42 -8.87 15.61 -13.34
CA GLY A 42 -9.77 14.48 -13.07
C GLY A 42 -9.05 13.14 -13.03
N ILE A 43 -9.77 12.07 -12.70
CA ILE A 43 -9.20 10.74 -12.52
C ILE A 43 -8.76 10.18 -13.88
N GLN A 44 -7.48 9.85 -13.96
CA GLN A 44 -6.89 9.14 -15.08
C GLN A 44 -6.79 7.65 -14.76
N ILE A 45 -7.10 6.82 -15.74
CA ILE A 45 -7.01 5.37 -15.60
C ILE A 45 -5.94 4.86 -16.55
N SER A 46 -4.98 4.11 -15.99
CA SER A 46 -4.00 3.37 -16.80
C SER A 46 -4.08 1.88 -16.52
N GLN A 47 -3.85 1.07 -17.55
CA GLN A 47 -3.87 -0.39 -17.44
C GLN A 47 -2.45 -0.94 -17.44
N THR A 48 -2.15 -1.79 -16.47
CA THR A 48 -0.92 -2.57 -16.46
C THR A 48 -1.13 -3.85 -17.26
N ARG A 49 -0.13 -4.23 -18.06
CA ARG A 49 -0.18 -5.48 -18.84
C ARG A 49 -0.04 -6.68 -17.91
N GLU A 50 -1.06 -7.51 -17.89
CA GLU A 50 -1.04 -8.82 -17.22
C GLU A 50 -0.58 -9.91 -18.20
N ARG A 51 0.03 -10.99 -17.66
CA ARG A 51 0.42 -12.16 -18.47
C ARG A 51 -0.76 -13.07 -18.77
N ASP A 52 -1.70 -13.17 -17.84
CA ASP A 52 -2.91 -13.99 -17.96
C ASP A 52 -4.09 -13.08 -18.30
N ALA A 53 -4.79 -13.39 -19.38
CA ALA A 53 -5.93 -12.61 -19.88
C ALA A 53 -7.15 -12.62 -18.94
N ASN A 54 -7.20 -13.54 -17.96
CA ASN A 54 -8.24 -13.56 -16.95
C ASN A 54 -8.07 -12.46 -15.89
N PHE A 55 -6.90 -11.81 -15.87
CA PHE A 55 -6.59 -10.73 -14.92
C PHE A 55 -6.45 -9.40 -15.63
N GLN A 56 -6.87 -8.36 -14.95
CA GLN A 56 -6.71 -6.98 -15.36
C GLN A 56 -6.28 -6.14 -14.16
N THR A 57 -5.27 -5.31 -14.32
CA THR A 57 -4.86 -4.35 -13.29
C THR A 57 -5.04 -2.94 -13.80
N LEU A 58 -5.88 -2.17 -13.11
CA LEU A 58 -6.12 -0.75 -13.37
C LEU A 58 -5.55 0.10 -12.25
N ARG A 59 -4.91 1.21 -12.64
CA ARG A 59 -4.43 2.26 -11.74
C ARG A 59 -5.30 3.48 -11.89
N TYR A 60 -5.79 3.97 -10.78
CA TYR A 60 -6.61 5.17 -10.69
C TYR A 60 -5.73 6.28 -10.12
N MET A 61 -5.47 7.29 -10.91
CA MET A 61 -4.56 8.39 -10.61
C MET A 61 -5.32 9.70 -10.68
N GLU A 62 -5.12 10.51 -9.68
CA GLU A 62 -5.31 11.95 -9.73
C GLU A 62 -3.94 12.59 -10.00
N ASP A 63 -3.62 13.79 -9.51
CA ASP A 63 -2.25 14.30 -9.59
C ASP A 63 -1.26 13.43 -8.77
N ILE A 64 -1.79 12.64 -7.82
CA ILE A 64 -1.09 11.61 -7.06
C ILE A 64 -1.64 10.23 -7.40
N TYR A 65 -0.87 9.20 -7.09
CA TYR A 65 -1.28 7.80 -7.22
C TYR A 65 -2.32 7.46 -6.15
N PHE A 66 -3.59 7.32 -6.55
CA PHE A 66 -4.68 7.09 -5.62
C PHE A 66 -4.84 5.62 -5.25
N SER A 67 -5.06 4.76 -6.24
CA SER A 67 -5.27 3.32 -6.00
C SER A 67 -4.91 2.47 -7.21
N MET A 68 -4.58 1.20 -6.93
CA MET A 68 -4.43 0.15 -7.93
C MET A 68 -5.36 -1.01 -7.57
N VAL A 69 -6.13 -1.47 -8.55
CA VAL A 69 -7.06 -2.57 -8.36
C VAL A 69 -6.78 -3.65 -9.38
N ARG A 70 -6.63 -4.88 -8.90
CA ARG A 70 -6.50 -6.07 -9.71
C ARG A 70 -7.82 -6.79 -9.76
N TYR A 71 -8.25 -7.14 -10.97
CA TYR A 71 -9.51 -7.80 -11.25
C TYR A 71 -9.27 -9.20 -11.79
N GLN A 72 -10.18 -10.11 -11.43
CA GLN A 72 -10.33 -11.41 -12.05
C GLN A 72 -11.76 -11.57 -12.51
N ASN A 73 -11.96 -11.90 -13.79
CA ASN A 73 -13.30 -12.02 -14.41
C ASN A 73 -14.19 -10.78 -14.15
N GLY A 74 -13.58 -9.58 -14.23
CA GLY A 74 -14.26 -8.30 -14.03
C GLY A 74 -14.64 -7.98 -12.58
N LYS A 75 -14.10 -8.70 -11.59
CA LYS A 75 -14.33 -8.46 -10.17
C LYS A 75 -13.02 -8.14 -9.46
N ALA A 76 -13.02 -7.09 -8.63
CA ALA A 76 -11.87 -6.69 -7.83
C ALA A 76 -11.48 -7.79 -6.85
N ILE A 77 -10.24 -8.26 -6.94
CA ILE A 77 -9.66 -9.27 -6.06
C ILE A 77 -8.49 -8.73 -5.22
N GLU A 78 -7.89 -7.63 -5.61
CA GLU A 78 -6.89 -6.93 -4.81
C GLU A 78 -7.12 -5.42 -4.97
N ILE A 79 -7.04 -4.70 -3.85
CA ILE A 79 -7.13 -3.23 -3.80
C ILE A 79 -5.92 -2.73 -3.05
N SER A 80 -5.14 -1.87 -3.68
CA SER A 80 -3.92 -1.31 -3.12
C SER A 80 -3.98 0.21 -3.11
N VAL A 81 -3.38 0.83 -2.10
CA VAL A 81 -3.12 2.27 -2.04
C VAL A 81 -1.65 2.52 -1.75
N ASP A 82 -1.14 3.63 -2.29
CA ASP A 82 0.24 4.02 -2.23
C ASP A 82 0.46 5.07 -1.13
N ARG A 83 1.68 5.14 -0.62
CA ARG A 83 2.10 6.12 0.40
C ARG A 83 2.09 7.57 -0.10
N GLU A 84 1.96 7.82 -1.40
CA GLU A 84 1.76 9.18 -1.91
C GLU A 84 0.51 9.84 -1.28
N LEU A 85 -0.48 9.03 -0.85
CA LEU A 85 -1.65 9.52 -0.15
C LEU A 85 -1.38 10.07 1.26
N ARG A 86 -0.24 9.78 1.87
CA ARG A 86 0.03 10.07 3.29
C ARG A 86 -0.06 11.55 3.66
N ASP A 87 0.31 12.44 2.72
CA ASP A 87 0.33 13.87 2.96
C ASP A 87 -1.08 14.49 2.82
N GLU A 88 -2.00 13.77 2.18
CA GLU A 88 -3.38 14.18 1.94
C GLU A 88 -4.35 13.59 2.98
N VAL A 89 -4.21 12.30 3.27
CA VAL A 89 -5.12 11.57 4.15
C VAL A 89 -4.37 10.63 5.07
N LYS A 90 -4.98 10.31 6.23
CA LYS A 90 -4.49 9.27 7.11
C LYS A 90 -4.99 7.90 6.64
N VAL A 91 -4.12 7.10 6.03
CA VAL A 91 -4.44 5.70 5.70
C VAL A 91 -4.34 4.86 6.98
N SER A 92 -5.48 4.41 7.51
CA SER A 92 -5.55 3.75 8.81
C SER A 92 -5.98 2.30 8.71
N LEU A 93 -5.24 1.42 9.36
CA LEU A 93 -5.61 0.02 9.61
C LEU A 93 -5.73 -0.17 11.12
N TYR A 94 -6.91 -0.51 11.61
CA TYR A 94 -7.27 -0.38 13.01
C TYR A 94 -6.99 1.07 13.48
N ASP A 95 -6.13 1.26 14.48
CA ASP A 95 -5.74 2.58 14.95
C ASP A 95 -4.37 3.05 14.45
N LEU A 96 -3.67 2.23 13.67
CA LEU A 96 -2.39 2.58 13.08
C LEU A 96 -2.55 3.50 11.87
N ASP A 97 -1.65 4.46 11.74
CA ASP A 97 -1.39 5.19 10.51
C ASP A 97 -0.35 4.39 9.70
N VAL A 98 -0.80 3.74 8.61
CA VAL A 98 0.03 2.78 7.87
C VAL A 98 1.30 3.40 7.32
N PHE A 99 1.22 4.62 6.80
CA PHE A 99 2.34 5.24 6.09
C PHE A 99 3.18 6.21 6.93
N HIS A 100 2.73 6.54 8.14
CA HIS A 100 3.49 7.34 9.11
C HIS A 100 4.06 6.50 10.27
N THR A 101 3.68 5.23 10.35
CA THR A 101 4.23 4.31 11.35
C THR A 101 5.38 3.52 10.71
N PRO A 102 6.56 3.43 11.34
CA PRO A 102 7.66 2.60 10.85
C PRO A 102 7.21 1.17 10.57
N ALA A 103 7.69 0.57 9.48
CA ALA A 103 7.30 -0.76 9.04
C ALA A 103 7.45 -1.82 10.15
N GLU A 104 8.54 -1.75 10.94
CA GLU A 104 8.78 -2.65 12.06
C GLU A 104 7.67 -2.58 13.12
N ASP A 105 7.19 -1.37 13.42
CA ASP A 105 6.11 -1.17 14.41
C ASP A 105 4.77 -1.66 13.86
N VAL A 106 4.50 -1.43 12.56
CA VAL A 106 3.32 -2.00 11.88
C VAL A 106 3.36 -3.53 11.96
N ILE A 107 4.48 -4.16 11.60
CA ILE A 107 4.63 -5.61 11.62
C ILE A 107 4.48 -6.16 13.04
N ARG A 108 5.11 -5.52 14.02
CA ARG A 108 5.02 -5.91 15.44
C ARG A 108 3.57 -5.89 15.93
N PHE A 109 2.81 -4.86 15.58
CA PHE A 109 1.40 -4.77 15.91
C PHE A 109 0.57 -5.86 15.20
N MET A 110 0.76 -6.00 13.90
CA MET A 110 -0.02 -6.96 13.10
C MET A 110 0.22 -8.42 13.51
N LYS A 111 1.45 -8.76 13.95
CA LYS A 111 1.80 -10.10 14.47
C LYS A 111 1.07 -10.45 15.78
N GLN A 112 0.53 -9.48 16.49
CA GLN A 112 -0.35 -9.75 17.65
C GLN A 112 -1.74 -10.26 17.21
N ILE A 113 -2.12 -9.99 15.96
CA ILE A 113 -3.44 -10.33 15.40
C ILE A 113 -3.37 -11.64 14.60
N GLY A 114 -2.27 -11.85 13.85
CA GLY A 114 -2.13 -13.04 13.02
C GLY A 114 -0.69 -13.32 12.55
N PRO A 115 -0.46 -14.53 12.01
CA PRO A 115 0.86 -14.91 11.51
C PRO A 115 1.25 -14.08 10.29
N CYS A 116 2.55 -13.81 10.18
CA CYS A 116 3.17 -13.09 9.06
C CYS A 116 3.97 -14.05 8.18
N ILE A 117 3.86 -13.88 6.87
CA ILE A 117 4.75 -14.46 5.86
C ILE A 117 5.55 -13.31 5.27
N HIS A 118 6.84 -13.51 5.02
CA HIS A 118 7.73 -12.48 4.46
C HIS A 118 8.68 -13.11 3.43
N ASP A 119 9.21 -12.27 2.51
CA ASP A 119 9.95 -12.72 1.32
C ASP A 119 11.41 -13.06 1.59
N GLU A 120 12.08 -12.46 2.58
CA GLU A 120 13.49 -12.68 2.87
C GLU A 120 13.71 -13.52 4.14
N PRO A 121 14.81 -14.26 4.26
CA PRO A 121 15.15 -15.00 5.48
C PRO A 121 15.24 -14.11 6.73
N ASP A 122 15.72 -12.88 6.57
CA ASP A 122 15.74 -11.86 7.62
C ASP A 122 14.48 -11.01 7.52
N GLU A 123 13.55 -11.25 8.42
CA GLU A 123 12.27 -10.52 8.47
C GLU A 123 12.46 -9.00 8.45
N GLN A 124 13.45 -8.47 9.15
CA GLN A 124 13.67 -7.02 9.24
C GLN A 124 14.17 -6.41 7.91
N LEU A 125 14.71 -7.24 7.02
CA LEU A 125 15.18 -6.85 5.69
C LEU A 125 14.25 -7.31 4.57
N SER A 126 13.06 -7.78 4.89
CA SER A 126 12.05 -8.14 3.92
C SER A 126 11.42 -6.90 3.27
N THR A 127 10.98 -7.08 2.03
CA THR A 127 10.29 -6.04 1.26
C THR A 127 8.79 -6.28 1.20
N GLU A 128 8.36 -7.54 1.34
CA GLU A 128 6.96 -7.94 1.32
C GLU A 128 6.59 -8.66 2.62
N TYR A 129 5.45 -8.28 3.19
CA TYR A 129 4.88 -8.88 4.39
C TYR A 129 3.41 -9.16 4.16
N GLU A 130 3.02 -10.42 4.35
CA GLU A 130 1.69 -10.90 4.12
C GLU A 130 1.08 -11.44 5.41
N PHE A 131 -0.17 -11.04 5.66
CA PHE A 131 -1.02 -11.54 6.74
C PHE A 131 -2.23 -12.26 6.15
N PRO A 132 -2.11 -13.54 5.76
CA PRO A 132 -3.16 -14.25 5.03
C PRO A 132 -4.48 -14.33 5.79
N ALA A 133 -4.42 -14.49 7.13
CA ALA A 133 -5.61 -14.53 7.99
C ALA A 133 -6.40 -13.20 8.01
N LEU A 134 -5.83 -12.12 7.50
CA LEU A 134 -6.43 -10.79 7.45
C LEU A 134 -6.65 -10.31 6.00
N GLY A 135 -6.15 -11.03 5.00
CA GLY A 135 -6.14 -10.59 3.62
C GLY A 135 -5.39 -9.28 3.43
N ILE A 136 -4.33 -9.04 4.22
CA ILE A 136 -3.53 -7.81 4.18
C ILE A 136 -2.11 -8.12 3.72
N ARG A 137 -1.59 -7.27 2.83
CA ARG A 137 -0.20 -7.30 2.40
C ARG A 137 0.38 -5.89 2.45
N PHE A 138 1.62 -5.78 2.95
CA PHE A 138 2.42 -4.56 2.91
C PHE A 138 3.62 -4.77 2.02
N TRP A 139 4.02 -3.72 1.31
CA TRP A 139 5.18 -3.73 0.44
C TRP A 139 5.97 -2.43 0.56
N ARG A 140 7.31 -2.54 0.42
CA ARG A 140 8.22 -1.41 0.26
C ARG A 140 9.26 -1.73 -0.82
N GLU A 141 9.70 -0.72 -1.55
CA GLU A 141 10.62 -0.91 -2.68
C GLU A 141 11.97 -1.49 -2.24
N ARG A 142 12.44 -1.09 -1.07
CA ARG A 142 13.65 -1.59 -0.42
C ARG A 142 13.41 -1.80 1.07
N ALA A 143 14.20 -2.69 1.66
CA ALA A 143 14.21 -2.83 3.11
C ALA A 143 15.30 -1.95 3.70
N PHE A 144 14.91 -1.05 4.60
CA PHE A 144 15.85 -0.34 5.47
C PHE A 144 15.50 -0.63 6.92
N HIS A 145 16.52 -0.93 7.71
CA HIS A 145 16.41 -1.13 9.14
C HIS A 145 17.61 -0.45 9.81
N GLU A 146 17.42 0.15 10.97
CA GLU A 146 18.46 0.89 11.68
C GLU A 146 19.71 0.03 11.98
N LYS A 147 19.56 -1.30 12.08
CA LYS A 147 20.70 -2.22 12.24
C LYS A 147 21.74 -2.10 11.12
N LEU A 148 21.34 -1.68 9.91
CA LEU A 148 22.28 -1.45 8.79
C LEU A 148 23.25 -0.31 9.08
N LEU A 149 22.87 0.63 9.96
CA LEU A 149 23.74 1.72 10.39
C LEU A 149 24.90 1.24 11.29
N LEU A 150 24.82 0.02 11.79
CA LEU A 150 25.90 -0.62 12.56
C LEU A 150 26.95 -1.27 11.63
N ASP A 151 26.61 -1.49 10.37
CA ASP A 151 27.53 -2.00 9.35
C ASP A 151 28.29 -0.83 8.70
N ARG A 152 29.57 -0.71 9.04
CA ARG A 152 30.43 0.35 8.52
C ARG A 152 30.56 0.33 7.00
N ALA A 153 30.64 -0.86 6.40
CA ALA A 153 30.76 -0.98 4.94
C ALA A 153 29.48 -0.51 4.25
N TYR A 154 28.32 -0.83 4.81
CA TYR A 154 27.04 -0.32 4.33
C TYR A 154 26.97 1.21 4.41
N VAL A 155 27.30 1.79 5.58
CA VAL A 155 27.27 3.25 5.80
C VAL A 155 28.21 3.96 4.83
N GLU A 156 29.44 3.47 4.64
CA GLU A 156 30.41 4.03 3.68
C GLU A 156 29.88 3.96 2.24
N ALA A 157 29.28 2.83 1.83
CA ALA A 157 28.72 2.65 0.49
C ALA A 157 27.52 3.55 0.22
N MET A 158 26.69 3.78 1.24
CA MET A 158 25.42 4.52 1.12
C MET A 158 25.53 5.99 1.55
N GLN A 159 26.71 6.47 1.90
CA GLN A 159 26.95 7.80 2.51
C GLN A 159 26.21 8.95 1.80
N LEU A 160 26.17 8.95 0.46
CA LEU A 160 25.56 10.04 -0.32
C LEU A 160 24.03 9.99 -0.38
N VAL A 161 23.43 8.82 -0.13
CA VAL A 161 21.99 8.58 -0.26
C VAL A 161 21.34 8.11 1.04
N LEU A 162 22.08 8.06 2.13
CA LEU A 162 21.63 7.49 3.39
C LEU A 162 20.34 8.16 3.92
N GLU A 163 20.20 9.47 3.77
CA GLU A 163 18.99 10.19 4.17
C GLU A 163 17.79 9.81 3.30
N GLU A 164 18.02 9.53 2.01
CA GLU A 164 16.96 9.06 1.11
C GLU A 164 16.56 7.62 1.43
N GLU A 165 17.52 6.78 1.85
CA GLU A 165 17.25 5.40 2.27
C GLU A 165 16.32 5.32 3.49
N LYS A 166 16.32 6.30 4.37
CA LYS A 166 15.42 6.35 5.54
C LYS A 166 13.93 6.34 5.18
N ARG A 167 13.56 6.73 3.96
CA ARG A 167 12.17 6.61 3.48
C ARG A 167 11.67 5.16 3.51
N TYR A 168 12.56 4.19 3.35
CA TYR A 168 12.27 2.76 3.34
C TYR A 168 12.12 2.15 4.76
N LEU A 169 12.20 2.98 5.80
CA LEU A 169 11.70 2.64 7.13
C LEU A 169 10.19 2.42 7.14
N TYR A 170 9.48 2.98 6.14
CA TYR A 170 8.03 2.94 6.03
C TYR A 170 7.60 2.08 4.84
N PHE A 171 6.37 1.60 4.87
CA PHE A 171 5.78 0.93 3.73
C PHE A 171 5.44 1.91 2.61
N ASP A 172 5.53 1.43 1.37
CA ASP A 172 5.12 2.16 0.17
C ASP A 172 3.69 1.81 -0.25
N ILE A 173 3.27 0.56 -0.03
CA ILE A 173 1.93 0.07 -0.44
C ILE A 173 1.31 -0.78 0.65
N VAL A 174 0.00 -0.60 0.85
CA VAL A 174 -0.86 -1.53 1.57
C VAL A 174 -1.92 -2.09 0.61
N THR A 175 -2.14 -3.40 0.67
CA THR A 175 -3.06 -4.13 -0.21
C THR A 175 -4.06 -4.93 0.63
N VAL A 176 -5.32 -4.88 0.22
CA VAL A 176 -6.39 -5.76 0.72
C VAL A 176 -6.74 -6.79 -0.34
N ARG A 177 -6.94 -8.03 0.07
CA ARG A 177 -7.35 -9.15 -0.77
C ARG A 177 -8.26 -10.13 -0.01
N PRO A 178 -8.92 -11.10 -0.70
CA PRO A 178 -9.79 -12.09 -0.05
C PRO A 178 -9.14 -12.88 1.05
#